data_fe46b2e5efdcc83cf93ae798c50a46aa
#
_entry.id   fe46b2e5efdcc83cf93ae798c50a46aa
#
_cell.length_a   1.000
_cell.length_b   1.000
_cell.length_c   1.000
_cell.angle_alpha   90.00
_cell.angle_beta   90.00
_cell.angle_gamma   90.00
#
_symmetry.space_group_name_H-M   'P 1'
#
loop_
_entity.id
_entity.type
_entity.pdbx_description
1 polymer ?
#
loop_
_entity_poly.entity_id
_entity_poly.type
_entity_poly.pdbx_seq_one_letter_code
_entity_poly.pdbx_strand_id
1 'polypeptide(L)'
;MVRIGPLSDEQRDALEEVRRRAVGRVSQRAHMVLLSARGYTVEQIAEIFGVGEDVVRKWLHRYERHGPHGLDDRRRPGRPPKDRLARQIVDAQASNPPGNNGLVQGSWTVGLLAAFLGARFRLILSPASVRRYLHQAGWRWARPRLAPATHAPRGQRKEDPAAPLKLALLAQAVASAATLLYLDECDLQLLPVIRACWMKGPRLRVPTPGQNAKRALFGALDARTGRLHHLVRPRKRAAQFVEFLDALAEAYPTGDVIVALDNVITHDAKLVRAWLARPEHARFRFLWLPKYSAHEHNPIERVWGLMKDAVAANRLHGSIDLLVAEADRFFATTTFKAPHPLPAAPTVARDDDRQAA
;
A
#
# COMPACT_ATOMS: atom_id res chain seq x y z
N MET A 1 -40.96 -18.47 45.75
CA MET A 1 -39.61 -18.42 46.39
C MET A 1 -38.64 -19.06 45.41
N VAL A 2 -37.59 -18.36 44.92
CA VAL A 2 -36.63 -18.91 43.95
C VAL A 2 -35.63 -19.76 44.73
N ARG A 3 -35.54 -21.05 44.38
CA ARG A 3 -34.63 -21.99 45.03
C ARG A 3 -34.22 -23.07 44.02
N ILE A 4 -32.96 -23.39 43.96
CA ILE A 4 -32.45 -24.53 43.18
C ILE A 4 -32.80 -25.81 43.91
N GLY A 5 -33.45 -26.75 43.22
CA GLY A 5 -33.71 -28.07 43.71
C GLY A 5 -32.44 -28.91 43.95
N PRO A 6 -32.57 -30.15 44.43
CA PRO A 6 -31.45 -31.04 44.60
C PRO A 6 -30.72 -31.25 43.27
N LEU A 7 -29.38 -31.08 43.28
CA LEU A 7 -28.55 -31.26 42.11
C LEU A 7 -28.12 -32.73 41.97
N SER A 8 -28.02 -33.22 40.73
CA SER A 8 -27.37 -34.48 40.45
C SER A 8 -25.86 -34.41 40.81
N ASP A 9 -25.21 -35.53 40.97
CA ASP A 9 -23.77 -35.55 41.25
C ASP A 9 -22.95 -34.91 40.14
N GLU A 10 -23.31 -35.15 38.88
CA GLU A 10 -22.69 -34.50 37.70
C GLU A 10 -22.88 -32.99 37.72
N GLN A 11 -24.05 -32.48 38.05
CA GLN A 11 -24.32 -31.06 38.17
C GLN A 11 -23.55 -30.41 39.32
N ARG A 12 -23.42 -31.14 40.44
CA ARG A 12 -22.64 -30.67 41.55
C ARG A 12 -21.15 -30.60 41.23
N ASP A 13 -20.59 -31.66 40.61
CA ASP A 13 -19.20 -31.71 40.21
C ASP A 13 -18.86 -30.62 39.18
N ALA A 14 -19.72 -30.38 38.19
CA ALA A 14 -19.55 -29.29 37.24
C ALA A 14 -19.52 -27.92 37.93
N LEU A 15 -20.40 -27.65 38.89
CA LEU A 15 -20.40 -26.41 39.64
C LEU A 15 -19.17 -26.25 40.55
N GLU A 16 -18.74 -27.35 41.20
CA GLU A 16 -17.53 -27.36 42.04
C GLU A 16 -16.27 -27.13 41.17
N GLU A 17 -16.24 -27.66 39.97
CA GLU A 17 -15.17 -27.39 39.02
C GLU A 17 -15.17 -25.91 38.56
N VAL A 18 -16.30 -25.34 38.23
CA VAL A 18 -16.43 -23.92 37.92
C VAL A 18 -15.99 -23.08 39.12
N ARG A 19 -16.40 -23.44 40.34
CA ARG A 19 -15.99 -22.76 41.58
C ARG A 19 -14.49 -22.77 41.79
N ARG A 20 -13.81 -23.88 41.47
CA ARG A 20 -12.36 -24.05 41.65
C ARG A 20 -11.53 -23.36 40.57
N ARG A 21 -11.98 -23.45 39.28
CA ARG A 21 -11.21 -22.95 38.14
C ARG A 21 -11.48 -21.48 37.85
N ALA A 22 -12.69 -20.99 38.07
CA ALA A 22 -13.04 -19.62 37.79
C ALA A 22 -12.50 -18.68 38.86
N VAL A 23 -12.02 -17.51 38.44
CA VAL A 23 -11.53 -16.46 39.30
C VAL A 23 -12.59 -15.37 39.48
N GLY A 24 -12.77 -14.86 40.69
CA GLY A 24 -13.61 -13.71 40.99
C GLY A 24 -15.12 -14.02 40.89
N ARG A 25 -15.87 -13.19 40.17
CA ARG A 25 -17.34 -13.18 40.18
C ARG A 25 -18.00 -14.49 39.70
N VAL A 26 -17.40 -15.21 38.77
CA VAL A 26 -17.97 -16.47 38.25
C VAL A 26 -17.91 -17.55 39.31
N SER A 27 -16.82 -17.66 40.05
CA SER A 27 -16.69 -18.57 41.21
C SER A 27 -17.72 -18.27 42.32
N GLN A 28 -17.94 -16.99 42.64
CA GLN A 28 -18.99 -16.56 43.57
C GLN A 28 -20.39 -16.98 43.16
N ARG A 29 -20.72 -16.82 41.86
CA ARG A 29 -22.02 -17.21 41.30
C ARG A 29 -22.25 -18.73 41.39
N ALA A 30 -21.24 -19.53 41.07
CA ALA A 30 -21.32 -20.97 41.23
C ALA A 30 -21.55 -21.35 42.71
N HIS A 31 -20.90 -20.66 43.63
CA HIS A 31 -21.09 -20.89 45.06
C HIS A 31 -22.51 -20.49 45.53
N MET A 32 -23.09 -19.40 45.02
CA MET A 32 -24.49 -19.02 45.31
C MET A 32 -25.48 -20.17 44.91
N VAL A 33 -25.26 -20.79 43.77
CA VAL A 33 -26.08 -21.90 43.29
C VAL A 33 -25.94 -23.13 44.17
N LEU A 34 -24.69 -23.49 44.57
CA LEU A 34 -24.39 -24.59 45.49
C LEU A 34 -25.04 -24.39 46.85
N LEU A 35 -25.01 -23.18 47.41
CA LEU A 35 -25.65 -22.87 48.69
C LEU A 35 -27.21 -22.99 48.57
N SER A 36 -27.78 -22.49 47.48
CA SER A 36 -29.24 -22.63 47.22
C SER A 36 -29.66 -24.11 47.17
N ALA A 37 -28.86 -24.95 46.48
CA ALA A 37 -29.11 -26.39 46.41
C ALA A 37 -28.94 -27.12 47.79
N ARG A 38 -28.15 -26.54 48.69
CA ARG A 38 -28.00 -27.02 50.07
C ARG A 38 -29.12 -26.56 51.01
N GLY A 39 -30.03 -25.72 50.53
CA GLY A 39 -31.20 -25.29 51.31
C GLY A 39 -31.15 -23.88 51.86
N TYR A 40 -30.10 -23.11 51.59
CA TYR A 40 -30.01 -21.72 52.03
C TYR A 40 -31.04 -20.86 51.28
N THR A 41 -31.67 -19.92 51.99
CA THR A 41 -32.59 -18.96 51.41
C THR A 41 -31.85 -17.88 50.61
N VAL A 42 -32.55 -17.22 49.69
CA VAL A 42 -31.98 -16.10 48.92
C VAL A 42 -31.41 -15.00 49.82
N GLU A 43 -32.14 -14.72 50.92
CA GLU A 43 -31.75 -13.73 51.91
C GLU A 43 -30.43 -14.09 52.60
N GLN A 44 -30.29 -15.36 53.09
CA GLN A 44 -29.09 -15.85 53.67
C GLN A 44 -27.88 -15.86 52.72
N ILE A 45 -28.11 -16.21 51.44
CA ILE A 45 -27.07 -16.18 50.44
C ILE A 45 -26.65 -14.70 50.12
N ALA A 46 -27.59 -13.79 50.08
CA ALA A 46 -27.34 -12.37 49.86
C ALA A 46 -26.47 -11.80 51.00
N GLU A 47 -26.76 -12.16 52.24
CA GLU A 47 -25.98 -11.78 53.42
C GLU A 47 -24.56 -12.34 53.36
N ILE A 48 -24.38 -13.65 53.09
CA ILE A 48 -23.07 -14.32 52.98
C ILE A 48 -22.14 -13.63 51.97
N PHE A 49 -22.68 -13.18 50.83
CA PHE A 49 -21.89 -12.57 49.78
C PHE A 49 -21.89 -11.03 49.80
N GLY A 50 -22.61 -10.42 50.71
CA GLY A 50 -22.74 -8.94 50.79
C GLY A 50 -23.36 -8.33 49.52
N VAL A 51 -24.33 -8.98 48.90
CA VAL A 51 -25.00 -8.55 47.66
C VAL A 51 -26.52 -8.42 47.86
N GLY A 52 -27.18 -7.68 46.97
CA GLY A 52 -28.65 -7.61 47.01
C GLY A 52 -29.31 -8.96 46.62
N GLU A 53 -30.46 -9.26 47.19
CA GLU A 53 -31.27 -10.46 46.88
C GLU A 53 -31.56 -10.62 45.39
N ASP A 54 -31.79 -9.50 44.69
CA ASP A 54 -32.05 -9.52 43.24
C ASP A 54 -30.86 -10.04 42.45
N VAL A 55 -29.63 -9.81 42.93
CA VAL A 55 -28.40 -10.35 42.33
C VAL A 55 -28.40 -11.87 42.48
N VAL A 56 -28.74 -12.38 43.67
CA VAL A 56 -28.83 -13.82 43.91
C VAL A 56 -29.92 -14.44 43.03
N ARG A 57 -31.16 -13.92 43.06
CA ARG A 57 -32.28 -14.40 42.23
C ARG A 57 -31.92 -14.43 40.76
N LYS A 58 -31.27 -13.39 40.25
CA LYS A 58 -30.79 -13.28 38.87
C LYS A 58 -29.88 -14.46 38.49
N TRP A 59 -28.93 -14.80 39.34
CA TRP A 59 -27.93 -15.84 39.04
C TRP A 59 -28.52 -17.24 39.20
N LEU A 60 -29.44 -17.46 40.14
CA LEU A 60 -30.16 -18.70 40.28
C LEU A 60 -31.00 -18.95 39.03
N HIS A 61 -31.80 -17.96 38.56
CA HIS A 61 -32.60 -18.09 37.33
C HIS A 61 -31.74 -18.28 36.07
N ARG A 62 -30.57 -17.69 36.02
CA ARG A 62 -29.66 -17.92 34.87
C ARG A 62 -29.10 -19.32 34.88
N TYR A 63 -28.81 -19.88 36.04
CA TYR A 63 -28.38 -21.26 36.16
C TYR A 63 -29.53 -22.23 35.80
N GLU A 64 -30.72 -21.99 36.25
CA GLU A 64 -31.92 -22.82 35.88
C GLU A 64 -32.11 -22.90 34.38
N ARG A 65 -31.93 -21.77 33.67
CA ARG A 65 -32.16 -21.69 32.22
C ARG A 65 -31.00 -22.18 31.36
N HIS A 66 -29.80 -22.04 31.81
CA HIS A 66 -28.59 -22.21 30.96
C HIS A 66 -27.52 -23.11 31.61
N GLY A 67 -27.78 -23.70 32.76
CA GLY A 67 -26.79 -24.50 33.47
C GLY A 67 -25.53 -23.72 33.88
N PRO A 68 -24.40 -24.39 34.05
CA PRO A 68 -23.14 -23.76 34.46
C PRO A 68 -22.67 -22.61 33.54
N HIS A 69 -22.90 -22.71 32.23
CA HIS A 69 -22.60 -21.63 31.25
C HIS A 69 -23.43 -20.35 31.48
N GLY A 70 -24.57 -20.48 32.20
CA GLY A 70 -25.34 -19.30 32.61
C GLY A 70 -24.63 -18.40 33.58
N LEU A 71 -23.58 -18.86 34.24
CA LEU A 71 -22.83 -18.12 35.24
C LEU A 71 -21.69 -17.28 34.66
N ASP A 72 -21.33 -17.49 33.40
CA ASP A 72 -20.32 -16.73 32.70
C ASP A 72 -20.72 -15.26 32.46
N ASP A 73 -19.72 -14.39 32.41
CA ASP A 73 -19.94 -13.02 31.99
C ASP A 73 -20.31 -12.98 30.51
N ARG A 74 -21.46 -12.40 30.20
CA ARG A 74 -21.80 -12.10 28.79
C ARG A 74 -20.82 -11.07 28.26
N ARG A 75 -20.28 -11.34 27.07
CA ARG A 75 -19.49 -10.35 26.35
C ARG A 75 -20.29 -9.05 26.25
N ARG A 76 -19.77 -7.99 26.86
CA ARG A 76 -20.43 -6.68 26.79
C ARG A 76 -20.48 -6.27 25.31
N PRO A 77 -21.66 -5.90 24.77
CA PRO A 77 -21.70 -5.24 23.49
C PRO A 77 -20.85 -3.98 23.62
N GLY A 78 -19.69 -3.94 22.94
CA GLY A 78 -18.87 -2.74 22.89
C GLY A 78 -19.68 -1.54 22.36
N ARG A 79 -19.11 -0.35 22.40
CA ARG A 79 -19.74 0.83 21.79
C ARG A 79 -20.17 0.45 20.36
N PRO A 80 -21.46 0.62 19.99
CA PRO A 80 -21.90 0.34 18.63
C PRO A 80 -20.97 1.07 17.65
N PRO A 81 -20.54 0.44 16.56
CA PRO A 81 -19.76 1.11 15.54
C PRO A 81 -20.55 2.35 15.11
N LYS A 82 -19.96 3.54 15.24
CA LYS A 82 -20.60 4.82 14.90
C LYS A 82 -21.14 4.86 13.47
N ASP A 83 -20.63 3.97 12.59
CA ASP A 83 -20.86 3.98 11.16
C ASP A 83 -21.08 2.58 10.56
N ARG A 84 -22.27 2.03 10.81
CA ARG A 84 -22.72 0.84 10.06
C ARG A 84 -22.77 1.14 8.56
N LEU A 85 -23.23 2.34 8.19
CA LEU A 85 -23.29 2.83 6.82
C LEU A 85 -21.89 2.99 6.21
N ALA A 86 -20.94 3.54 6.95
CA ALA A 86 -19.57 3.70 6.48
C ALA A 86 -18.93 2.35 6.08
N ARG A 87 -19.17 1.29 6.86
CA ARG A 87 -18.68 -0.06 6.52
C ARG A 87 -19.30 -0.59 5.23
N GLN A 88 -20.60 -0.38 5.03
CA GLN A 88 -21.29 -0.80 3.81
C GLN A 88 -20.77 -0.04 2.59
N ILE A 89 -20.53 1.27 2.71
CA ILE A 89 -19.94 2.09 1.64
C ILE A 89 -18.51 1.60 1.32
N VAL A 90 -17.68 1.33 2.34
CA VAL A 90 -16.31 0.80 2.16
C VAL A 90 -16.35 -0.54 1.42
N ASP A 91 -17.21 -1.47 1.80
CA ASP A 91 -17.34 -2.79 1.16
C ASP A 91 -17.83 -2.66 -0.29
N ALA A 92 -18.86 -1.86 -0.53
CA ALA A 92 -19.40 -1.61 -1.87
C ALA A 92 -18.36 -0.99 -2.81
N GLN A 93 -17.60 0.01 -2.33
CA GLN A 93 -16.57 0.66 -3.14
C GLN A 93 -15.35 -0.23 -3.36
N ALA A 94 -14.96 -1.02 -2.37
CA ALA A 94 -13.87 -1.99 -2.53
C ALA A 94 -14.21 -3.08 -3.57
N SER A 95 -15.49 -3.43 -3.71
CA SER A 95 -16.00 -4.39 -4.71
C SER A 95 -15.97 -3.83 -6.14
N ASN A 96 -15.93 -2.50 -6.30
CA ASN A 96 -15.92 -1.83 -7.60
C ASN A 96 -14.50 -1.35 -7.92
N PRO A 97 -13.84 -1.82 -9.00
CA PRO A 97 -12.47 -1.42 -9.33
C PRO A 97 -12.33 0.11 -9.47
N PRO A 98 -11.16 0.70 -9.09
CA PRO A 98 -10.93 2.14 -9.20
C PRO A 98 -11.18 2.69 -10.61
N GLY A 99 -10.84 1.94 -11.65
CA GLY A 99 -11.05 2.32 -13.05
C GLY A 99 -12.51 2.63 -13.41
N ASN A 100 -13.47 1.91 -12.80
CA ASN A 100 -14.90 2.16 -13.00
C ASN A 100 -15.37 3.49 -12.36
N ASN A 101 -14.53 4.07 -11.50
CA ASN A 101 -14.77 5.36 -10.85
C ASN A 101 -13.94 6.50 -11.47
N GLY A 102 -13.40 6.30 -12.68
CA GLY A 102 -12.60 7.30 -13.40
C GLY A 102 -11.15 7.45 -12.93
N LEU A 103 -10.67 6.53 -12.06
CA LEU A 103 -9.29 6.52 -11.59
C LEU A 103 -8.41 5.66 -12.49
N VAL A 104 -7.14 6.03 -12.64
CA VAL A 104 -6.18 5.28 -13.46
C VAL A 104 -5.73 3.98 -12.79
N GLN A 105 -5.77 3.91 -11.46
CA GLN A 105 -5.30 2.78 -10.67
C GLN A 105 -6.11 1.51 -10.91
N GLY A 106 -5.42 0.38 -11.08
CA GLY A 106 -6.05 -0.94 -11.29
C GLY A 106 -6.58 -1.60 -10.01
N SER A 107 -6.17 -1.15 -8.83
CA SER A 107 -6.54 -1.76 -7.54
C SER A 107 -6.59 -0.74 -6.42
N TRP A 108 -7.50 -0.95 -5.47
CA TRP A 108 -7.58 -0.12 -4.28
C TRP A 108 -6.40 -0.36 -3.34
N THR A 109 -5.70 0.71 -2.98
CA THR A 109 -4.93 0.76 -1.73
C THR A 109 -5.79 1.37 -0.63
N VAL A 110 -5.43 1.16 0.63
CA VAL A 110 -6.16 1.77 1.76
C VAL A 110 -6.16 3.30 1.67
N GLY A 111 -5.01 3.90 1.30
CA GLY A 111 -4.90 5.36 1.16
C GLY A 111 -5.76 5.91 0.01
N LEU A 112 -5.71 5.27 -1.16
CA LEU A 112 -6.51 5.66 -2.31
C LEU A 112 -8.01 5.56 -2.01
N LEU A 113 -8.43 4.44 -1.38
CA LEU A 113 -9.83 4.26 -1.00
C LEU A 113 -10.28 5.30 0.03
N ALA A 114 -9.46 5.62 1.04
CA ALA A 114 -9.76 6.67 2.02
C ALA A 114 -9.92 8.03 1.34
N ALA A 115 -9.01 8.42 0.45
CA ALA A 115 -9.08 9.67 -0.30
C ALA A 115 -10.32 9.74 -1.20
N PHE A 116 -10.63 8.67 -1.92
CA PHE A 116 -11.82 8.57 -2.77
C PHE A 116 -13.12 8.70 -1.96
N LEU A 117 -13.22 8.00 -0.83
CA LEU A 117 -14.38 8.09 0.05
C LEU A 117 -14.59 9.51 0.60
N GLY A 118 -13.51 10.20 0.96
CA GLY A 118 -13.54 11.60 1.36
C GLY A 118 -14.06 12.52 0.25
N ALA A 119 -13.52 12.38 -0.95
CA ALA A 119 -13.88 13.22 -2.10
C ALA A 119 -15.31 12.97 -2.61
N ARG A 120 -15.69 11.68 -2.74
CA ARG A 120 -16.96 11.31 -3.42
C ARG A 120 -18.16 11.26 -2.49
N PHE A 121 -17.96 10.83 -1.22
CA PHE A 121 -19.05 10.61 -0.25
C PHE A 121 -18.95 11.51 0.97
N ARG A 122 -17.98 12.43 1.01
CA ARG A 122 -17.66 13.25 2.20
C ARG A 122 -17.42 12.40 3.46
N LEU A 123 -17.02 11.16 3.27
CA LEU A 123 -16.76 10.19 4.34
C LEU A 123 -15.27 10.21 4.70
N ILE A 124 -14.91 11.05 5.67
CA ILE A 124 -13.53 11.20 6.13
C ILE A 124 -13.19 10.07 7.10
N LEU A 125 -12.40 9.11 6.64
CA LEU A 125 -11.94 7.95 7.42
C LEU A 125 -10.41 7.92 7.45
N SER A 126 -9.85 7.57 8.62
CA SER A 126 -8.43 7.28 8.69
C SER A 126 -8.11 5.97 7.92
N PRO A 127 -6.90 5.83 7.36
CA PRO A 127 -6.46 4.58 6.72
C PRO A 127 -6.63 3.35 7.63
N ALA A 128 -6.42 3.50 8.94
CA ALA A 128 -6.63 2.45 9.93
C ALA A 128 -8.11 2.02 10.02
N SER A 129 -9.05 2.98 9.96
CA SER A 129 -10.48 2.69 9.97
C SER A 129 -10.92 1.98 8.70
N VAL A 130 -10.45 2.42 7.52
CA VAL A 130 -10.72 1.77 6.24
C VAL A 130 -10.21 0.32 6.26
N ARG A 131 -8.97 0.09 6.72
CA ARG A 131 -8.41 -1.28 6.85
C ARG A 131 -9.26 -2.16 7.76
N ARG A 132 -9.69 -1.63 8.92
CA ARG A 132 -10.55 -2.35 9.86
C ARG A 132 -11.89 -2.74 9.22
N TYR A 133 -12.54 -1.83 8.48
CA TYR A 133 -13.80 -2.10 7.81
C TYR A 133 -13.66 -3.11 6.68
N LEU A 134 -12.58 -3.05 5.91
CA LEU A 134 -12.26 -4.06 4.90
C LEU A 134 -12.12 -5.46 5.54
N HIS A 135 -11.37 -5.59 6.63
CA HIS A 135 -11.25 -6.88 7.34
C HIS A 135 -12.59 -7.36 7.91
N GLN A 136 -13.40 -6.49 8.50
CA GLN A 136 -14.73 -6.83 8.99
C GLN A 136 -15.69 -7.25 7.89
N ALA A 137 -15.50 -6.76 6.67
CA ALA A 137 -16.26 -7.16 5.48
C ALA A 137 -15.68 -8.43 4.79
N GLY A 138 -14.64 -9.05 5.35
CA GLY A 138 -14.04 -10.29 4.84
C GLY A 138 -12.96 -10.08 3.77
N TRP A 139 -12.53 -8.82 3.54
CA TRP A 139 -11.43 -8.53 2.64
C TRP A 139 -10.09 -8.87 3.29
N ARG A 140 -9.16 -9.38 2.46
CA ARG A 140 -7.79 -9.65 2.87
C ARG A 140 -6.81 -9.04 1.87
N TRP A 141 -5.71 -8.54 2.38
CA TRP A 141 -4.61 -8.06 1.55
C TRP A 141 -3.75 -9.26 1.12
N ALA A 142 -3.74 -9.60 -0.17
CA ALA A 142 -2.97 -10.71 -0.68
C ALA A 142 -2.54 -10.49 -2.13
N ARG A 143 -1.48 -11.17 -2.55
CA ARG A 143 -1.09 -11.18 -3.97
C ARG A 143 -1.97 -12.16 -4.75
N PRO A 144 -2.47 -11.78 -5.92
CA PRO A 144 -3.07 -12.70 -6.87
C PRO A 144 -2.08 -13.83 -7.22
N ARG A 145 -2.57 -14.98 -7.64
CA ARG A 145 -1.69 -16.03 -8.22
C ARG A 145 -1.70 -15.90 -9.73
N LEU A 146 -0.51 -15.92 -10.33
CA LEU A 146 -0.37 -16.33 -11.73
C LEU A 146 -0.49 -17.85 -11.79
N ALA A 147 -1.13 -18.38 -12.81
CA ALA A 147 -0.96 -19.78 -13.19
C ALA A 147 0.49 -19.99 -13.68
N PRO A 148 1.10 -21.16 -13.47
CA PRO A 148 2.51 -21.31 -13.18
C PRO A 148 3.44 -20.98 -14.36
N ALA A 149 4.53 -20.26 -14.07
CA ALA A 149 5.75 -20.25 -14.85
C ALA A 149 6.95 -20.47 -13.92
N THR A 150 7.90 -21.23 -14.39
CA THR A 150 9.06 -21.80 -13.70
C THR A 150 10.05 -20.75 -13.18
N HIS A 151 10.63 -20.99 -12.00
CA HIS A 151 11.65 -20.14 -11.37
C HIS A 151 13.08 -20.57 -11.72
N ALA A 152 13.97 -19.59 -11.94
CA ALA A 152 15.41 -19.77 -11.96
C ALA A 152 16.08 -19.15 -10.70
N PRO A 153 17.19 -19.69 -10.19
CA PRO A 153 17.82 -19.24 -8.95
C PRO A 153 18.60 -17.93 -9.11
N ARG A 154 18.63 -17.12 -8.02
CA ARG A 154 19.39 -15.87 -7.93
C ARG A 154 20.90 -16.15 -7.84
N GLY A 155 21.68 -15.61 -8.80
CA GLY A 155 23.13 -15.64 -8.76
C GLY A 155 23.74 -14.63 -7.75
N GLN A 156 25.00 -14.83 -7.39
CA GLN A 156 25.78 -13.94 -6.54
C GLN A 156 25.87 -12.53 -7.15
N ARG A 157 25.67 -11.50 -6.34
CA ARG A 157 25.86 -10.09 -6.74
C ARG A 157 27.33 -9.86 -7.07
N LYS A 158 27.60 -9.40 -8.29
CA LYS A 158 28.92 -8.85 -8.64
C LYS A 158 28.98 -7.38 -8.24
N GLU A 159 30.11 -6.96 -7.70
CA GLU A 159 30.36 -5.57 -7.35
C GLU A 159 31.09 -4.85 -8.50
N ASP A 160 30.84 -3.56 -8.67
CA ASP A 160 31.57 -2.71 -9.62
C ASP A 160 32.77 -2.06 -8.91
N PRO A 161 34.02 -2.39 -9.27
CA PRO A 161 35.20 -1.79 -8.63
C PRO A 161 35.26 -0.27 -8.78
N ALA A 162 34.62 0.30 -9.82
CA ALA A 162 34.55 1.74 -10.05
C ALA A 162 33.38 2.42 -9.35
N ALA A 163 32.56 1.69 -8.56
CA ALA A 163 31.37 2.25 -7.89
C ALA A 163 31.69 3.48 -7.01
N PRO A 164 32.75 3.49 -6.16
CA PRO A 164 33.04 4.66 -5.33
C PRO A 164 33.31 5.92 -6.17
N LEU A 165 34.06 5.80 -7.26
CA LEU A 165 34.33 6.91 -8.16
C LEU A 165 33.07 7.41 -8.85
N LYS A 166 32.26 6.51 -9.38
CA LYS A 166 30.98 6.85 -10.03
C LYS A 166 30.01 7.55 -9.11
N LEU A 167 29.92 7.13 -7.86
CA LEU A 167 29.10 7.78 -6.84
C LEU A 167 29.62 9.15 -6.44
N ALA A 168 30.96 9.34 -6.37
CA ALA A 168 31.55 10.64 -6.14
C ALA A 168 31.26 11.62 -7.29
N LEU A 169 31.37 11.17 -8.55
CA LEU A 169 30.99 11.96 -9.72
C LEU A 169 29.48 12.30 -9.73
N LEU A 170 28.61 11.38 -9.29
CA LEU A 170 27.18 11.65 -9.15
C LEU A 170 26.92 12.72 -8.10
N ALA A 171 27.57 12.64 -6.93
CA ALA A 171 27.46 13.65 -5.89
C ALA A 171 27.93 15.04 -6.39
N GLN A 172 29.00 15.08 -7.16
CA GLN A 172 29.51 16.31 -7.79
C GLN A 172 28.49 16.84 -8.83
N ALA A 173 27.89 15.98 -9.64
CA ALA A 173 26.85 16.38 -10.59
C ALA A 173 25.59 16.95 -9.88
N VAL A 174 25.19 16.36 -8.77
CA VAL A 174 24.10 16.87 -7.92
C VAL A 174 24.40 18.27 -7.39
N ALA A 175 25.65 18.54 -6.98
CA ALA A 175 26.05 19.82 -6.44
C ALA A 175 26.29 20.88 -7.54
N SER A 176 26.43 20.49 -8.82
CA SER A 176 26.72 21.39 -9.93
C SER A 176 25.50 22.22 -10.35
N ALA A 177 25.74 23.29 -11.13
CA ALA A 177 24.66 24.08 -11.76
C ALA A 177 24.08 23.41 -13.01
N ALA A 178 24.67 22.32 -13.51
CA ALA A 178 24.20 21.59 -14.68
C ALA A 178 22.81 20.96 -14.43
N THR A 179 22.03 20.79 -15.49
CA THR A 179 20.82 19.99 -15.44
C THR A 179 21.22 18.52 -15.29
N LEU A 180 20.79 17.87 -14.22
CA LEU A 180 20.98 16.43 -14.00
C LEU A 180 19.70 15.68 -14.34
N LEU A 181 19.80 14.78 -15.32
CA LEU A 181 18.71 13.90 -15.76
C LEU A 181 19.02 12.46 -15.38
N TYR A 182 18.14 11.81 -14.66
CA TYR A 182 18.20 10.36 -14.42
C TYR A 182 17.43 9.64 -15.53
N LEU A 183 18.17 8.93 -16.38
CA LEU A 183 17.64 8.25 -17.56
C LEU A 183 17.62 6.74 -17.35
N ASP A 184 16.56 6.09 -17.85
CA ASP A 184 16.41 4.64 -17.89
C ASP A 184 15.33 4.23 -18.90
N GLU A 185 15.31 2.93 -19.26
CA GLU A 185 14.26 2.34 -20.10
C GLU A 185 13.48 1.28 -19.37
N CYS A 186 12.16 1.39 -19.52
CA CYS A 186 11.21 0.44 -18.98
C CYS A 186 10.47 -0.30 -20.10
N ASP A 187 10.19 -1.59 -19.91
CA ASP A 187 9.27 -2.32 -20.77
C ASP A 187 7.83 -2.16 -20.28
N LEU A 188 6.98 -1.61 -21.14
CA LEU A 188 5.53 -1.78 -21.04
C LEU A 188 5.15 -3.11 -21.68
N GLN A 189 4.51 -3.98 -20.92
CA GLN A 189 4.12 -5.33 -21.36
C GLN A 189 2.64 -5.52 -21.17
N LEU A 190 1.99 -6.13 -22.16
CA LEU A 190 0.57 -6.43 -22.07
C LEU A 190 0.26 -7.47 -20.98
N LEU A 191 1.24 -8.32 -20.63
CA LEU A 191 1.14 -9.24 -19.50
C LEU A 191 1.01 -8.43 -18.19
N PRO A 192 -0.08 -8.58 -17.43
CA PRO A 192 -0.31 -7.81 -16.22
C PRO A 192 0.76 -7.98 -15.15
N VAL A 193 1.11 -6.89 -14.50
CA VAL A 193 1.98 -6.92 -13.32
C VAL A 193 1.15 -7.36 -12.11
N ILE A 194 1.54 -8.45 -11.44
CA ILE A 194 0.79 -8.93 -10.28
C ILE A 194 1.23 -8.20 -9.03
N ARG A 195 0.25 -7.56 -8.38
CA ARG A 195 0.41 -6.82 -7.12
C ARG A 195 -0.56 -7.33 -6.06
N ALA A 196 -0.21 -7.15 -4.79
CA ALA A 196 -1.14 -7.41 -3.71
C ALA A 196 -2.33 -6.45 -3.80
N CYS A 197 -3.54 -6.97 -3.61
CA CYS A 197 -4.77 -6.19 -3.62
C CYS A 197 -5.77 -6.77 -2.62
N TRP A 198 -6.80 -6.01 -2.30
CA TRP A 198 -7.89 -6.51 -1.48
C TRP A 198 -8.75 -7.50 -2.26
N MET A 199 -9.01 -8.66 -1.67
CA MET A 199 -9.83 -9.72 -2.26
C MET A 199 -10.83 -10.25 -1.23
N LYS A 200 -12.04 -10.59 -1.71
CA LYS A 200 -13.08 -11.25 -0.94
C LYS A 200 -13.34 -12.62 -1.57
N GLY A 201 -13.31 -13.68 -0.77
CA GLY A 201 -13.49 -15.05 -1.28
C GLY A 201 -12.21 -15.66 -1.90
N PRO A 202 -12.32 -16.40 -3.02
CA PRO A 202 -11.19 -17.05 -3.69
C PRO A 202 -10.17 -16.05 -4.23
N ARG A 203 -8.95 -16.51 -4.57
CA ARG A 203 -7.92 -15.64 -5.15
C ARG A 203 -8.36 -15.10 -6.50
N LEU A 204 -8.17 -13.79 -6.70
CA LEU A 204 -8.38 -13.13 -7.97
C LEU A 204 -7.52 -13.82 -9.06
N ARG A 205 -8.15 -14.17 -10.15
CA ARG A 205 -7.47 -14.63 -11.39
C ARG A 205 -7.39 -13.45 -12.33
N VAL A 206 -6.19 -13.03 -12.65
CA VAL A 206 -5.94 -11.97 -13.62
C VAL A 206 -5.76 -12.64 -14.98
N PRO A 207 -6.55 -12.29 -16.00
CA PRO A 207 -6.39 -12.82 -17.36
C PRO A 207 -4.99 -12.52 -17.90
N THR A 208 -4.48 -13.40 -18.76
CA THR A 208 -3.21 -13.21 -19.48
C THR A 208 -3.49 -13.07 -20.96
N PRO A 209 -2.73 -12.26 -21.71
CA PRO A 209 -2.86 -12.18 -23.15
C PRO A 209 -2.38 -13.49 -23.80
N GLY A 210 -2.95 -13.86 -24.92
CA GLY A 210 -2.45 -14.99 -25.74
C GLY A 210 -1.03 -14.74 -26.24
N GLN A 211 -0.72 -13.49 -26.60
CA GLN A 211 0.63 -13.04 -26.95
C GLN A 211 1.00 -11.81 -26.12
N ASN A 212 2.20 -11.81 -25.55
CA ASN A 212 2.69 -10.70 -24.77
C ASN A 212 3.31 -9.62 -25.66
N ALA A 213 2.51 -8.65 -26.08
CA ALA A 213 3.00 -7.48 -26.78
C ALA A 213 3.77 -6.55 -25.82
N LYS A 214 4.80 -5.88 -26.36
CA LYS A 214 5.68 -4.98 -25.62
C LYS A 214 5.90 -3.66 -26.33
N ARG A 215 6.17 -2.60 -25.57
CA ARG A 215 6.70 -1.31 -26.02
C ARG A 215 7.87 -0.92 -25.10
N ALA A 216 8.87 -0.28 -25.69
CA ALA A 216 9.97 0.34 -24.98
C ALA A 216 9.55 1.75 -24.55
N LEU A 217 9.68 2.04 -23.29
CA LEU A 217 9.46 3.35 -22.72
C LEU A 217 10.82 3.91 -22.28
N PHE A 218 11.28 4.95 -22.96
CA PHE A 218 12.46 5.73 -22.55
C PHE A 218 11.99 6.83 -21.62
N GLY A 219 12.74 7.13 -20.57
CA GLY A 219 12.42 8.21 -19.67
C GLY A 219 13.64 8.91 -19.09
N ALA A 220 13.48 10.19 -18.82
CA ALA A 220 14.48 11.03 -18.16
C ALA A 220 13.77 11.88 -17.10
N LEU A 221 14.17 11.69 -15.85
CA LEU A 221 13.65 12.43 -14.69
C LEU A 221 14.62 13.55 -14.33
N ASP A 222 14.15 14.78 -14.42
CA ASP A 222 14.92 15.95 -13.98
C ASP A 222 15.09 15.91 -12.44
N ALA A 223 16.33 15.91 -12.00
CA ALA A 223 16.69 15.77 -10.61
C ALA A 223 16.22 16.93 -9.72
N ARG A 224 16.04 18.12 -10.26
CA ARG A 224 15.69 19.34 -9.52
C ARG A 224 14.22 19.69 -9.56
N THR A 225 13.58 19.42 -10.71
CA THR A 225 12.17 19.78 -10.93
C THR A 225 11.22 18.62 -10.71
N GLY A 226 11.69 17.38 -10.83
CA GLY A 226 10.83 16.18 -10.85
C GLY A 226 10.07 16.02 -12.17
N ARG A 227 10.36 16.87 -13.19
CA ARG A 227 9.74 16.73 -14.52
C ARG A 227 10.24 15.46 -15.19
N LEU A 228 9.30 14.68 -15.69
CA LEU A 228 9.57 13.47 -16.46
C LEU A 228 9.43 13.79 -17.96
N HIS A 229 10.46 13.52 -18.74
CA HIS A 229 10.41 13.40 -20.19
C HIS A 229 10.31 11.93 -20.54
N HIS A 230 9.44 11.56 -21.47
CA HIS A 230 9.31 10.18 -21.88
C HIS A 230 9.02 10.04 -23.38
N LEU A 231 9.38 8.88 -23.92
CA LEU A 231 9.17 8.51 -25.32
C LEU A 231 8.87 7.02 -25.42
N VAL A 232 7.78 6.66 -26.10
CA VAL A 232 7.41 5.27 -26.31
C VAL A 232 7.80 4.85 -27.73
N ARG A 233 8.50 3.70 -27.85
CA ARG A 233 8.93 3.14 -29.12
C ARG A 233 8.72 1.61 -29.15
N PRO A 234 8.69 0.99 -30.34
CA PRO A 234 8.51 -0.47 -30.43
C PRO A 234 9.61 -1.29 -29.75
N ARG A 235 10.85 -0.79 -29.72
CA ARG A 235 12.04 -1.52 -29.24
C ARG A 235 13.06 -0.59 -28.58
N LYS A 236 13.95 -1.15 -27.76
CA LYS A 236 15.10 -0.45 -27.16
C LYS A 236 16.31 -0.60 -28.08
N ARG A 237 16.45 0.28 -29.08
CA ARG A 237 17.59 0.29 -30.01
C ARG A 237 18.31 1.62 -29.94
N ALA A 238 19.60 1.64 -30.29
CA ALA A 238 20.42 2.84 -30.31
C ALA A 238 19.80 4.00 -31.13
N ALA A 239 19.13 3.70 -32.27
CA ALA A 239 18.46 4.73 -33.06
C ALA A 239 17.32 5.40 -32.27
N GLN A 240 16.49 4.60 -31.58
CA GLN A 240 15.38 5.13 -30.78
C GLN A 240 15.87 5.84 -29.50
N PHE A 241 17.00 5.42 -28.99
CA PHE A 241 17.67 6.14 -27.90
C PHE A 241 18.16 7.50 -28.37
N VAL A 242 18.75 7.58 -29.58
CA VAL A 242 19.16 8.87 -30.18
C VAL A 242 17.95 9.78 -30.42
N GLU A 243 16.82 9.27 -30.94
CA GLU A 243 15.58 10.05 -31.03
C GLU A 243 15.16 10.64 -29.69
N PHE A 244 15.35 9.88 -28.60
CA PHE A 244 15.03 10.38 -27.26
C PHE A 244 16.02 11.44 -26.79
N LEU A 245 17.32 11.29 -27.10
CA LEU A 245 18.32 12.30 -26.83
C LEU A 245 18.06 13.60 -27.60
N ASP A 246 17.62 13.52 -28.88
CA ASP A 246 17.20 14.68 -29.66
C ASP A 246 16.04 15.42 -28.97
N ALA A 247 15.01 14.70 -28.52
CA ALA A 247 13.89 15.28 -27.78
C ALA A 247 14.34 15.94 -26.45
N LEU A 248 15.35 15.38 -25.77
CA LEU A 248 15.95 16.02 -24.58
C LEU A 248 16.76 17.26 -24.95
N ALA A 249 17.47 17.27 -26.10
CA ALA A 249 18.22 18.41 -26.56
C ALA A 249 17.29 19.61 -26.91
N GLU A 250 16.11 19.34 -27.46
CA GLU A 250 15.06 20.32 -27.68
C GLU A 250 14.43 20.82 -26.36
N ALA A 251 14.19 19.92 -25.41
CA ALA A 251 13.60 20.27 -24.11
C ALA A 251 14.52 21.11 -23.23
N TYR A 252 15.84 20.94 -23.39
CA TYR A 252 16.88 21.67 -22.67
C TYR A 252 17.82 22.38 -23.68
N PRO A 253 17.41 23.49 -24.29
CA PRO A 253 18.17 24.12 -25.39
C PRO A 253 19.44 24.81 -24.93
N THR A 254 19.59 25.12 -23.64
CA THR A 254 20.72 25.86 -23.07
C THR A 254 21.26 25.19 -21.81
N GLY A 255 22.49 25.52 -21.45
CA GLY A 255 23.16 25.01 -20.26
C GLY A 255 23.74 23.60 -20.41
N ASP A 256 24.58 23.21 -19.49
CA ASP A 256 25.16 21.87 -19.43
C ASP A 256 24.12 20.85 -18.96
N VAL A 257 24.06 19.69 -19.60
CA VAL A 257 23.18 18.56 -19.25
C VAL A 257 24.01 17.34 -18.92
N ILE A 258 23.84 16.81 -17.73
CA ILE A 258 24.45 15.57 -17.29
C ILE A 258 23.36 14.49 -17.27
N VAL A 259 23.55 13.43 -18.03
CA VAL A 259 22.62 12.30 -18.10
C VAL A 259 23.21 11.14 -17.31
N ALA A 260 22.62 10.85 -16.15
CA ALA A 260 22.97 9.68 -15.33
C ALA A 260 22.18 8.46 -15.80
N LEU A 261 22.88 7.42 -16.23
CA LEU A 261 22.30 6.24 -16.86
C LEU A 261 23.08 4.97 -16.50
N ASP A 262 22.49 3.81 -16.76
CA ASP A 262 23.14 2.53 -16.56
C ASP A 262 24.13 2.17 -17.68
N ASN A 263 24.86 1.04 -17.51
CA ASN A 263 25.91 0.63 -18.43
C ASN A 263 25.38 -0.36 -19.51
N VAL A 264 24.18 -0.16 -20.03
CA VAL A 264 23.66 -0.97 -21.13
C VAL A 264 24.40 -0.64 -22.43
N ILE A 265 24.71 -1.67 -23.21
CA ILE A 265 25.51 -1.56 -24.44
C ILE A 265 24.92 -0.60 -25.48
N THR A 266 23.60 -0.43 -25.49
CA THR A 266 22.85 0.48 -26.38
C THR A 266 23.25 1.94 -26.15
N HIS A 267 23.58 2.30 -24.91
CA HIS A 267 23.96 3.67 -24.53
C HIS A 267 25.37 4.05 -24.99
N ASP A 268 26.23 3.06 -25.22
CA ASP A 268 27.60 3.25 -25.72
C ASP A 268 27.74 2.85 -27.21
N ALA A 269 26.63 2.76 -27.94
CA ALA A 269 26.62 2.40 -29.36
C ALA A 269 27.29 3.48 -30.23
N LYS A 270 27.80 3.07 -31.40
CA LYS A 270 28.44 4.02 -32.36
C LYS A 270 27.54 5.22 -32.69
N LEU A 271 26.23 5.01 -32.87
CA LEU A 271 25.28 6.09 -33.13
C LEU A 271 25.23 7.12 -31.99
N VAL A 272 25.23 6.64 -30.76
CA VAL A 272 25.18 7.50 -29.57
C VAL A 272 26.48 8.28 -29.40
N ARG A 273 27.63 7.66 -29.61
CA ARG A 273 28.92 8.33 -29.60
C ARG A 273 29.02 9.37 -30.71
N ALA A 274 28.52 9.08 -31.92
CA ALA A 274 28.46 10.03 -33.00
C ALA A 274 27.54 11.21 -32.69
N TRP A 275 26.41 10.98 -32.00
CA TRP A 275 25.51 12.03 -31.51
C TRP A 275 26.22 12.94 -30.50
N LEU A 276 26.89 12.37 -29.50
CA LEU A 276 27.65 13.13 -28.48
C LEU A 276 28.83 13.90 -29.07
N ALA A 277 29.43 13.44 -30.17
CA ALA A 277 30.57 14.07 -30.83
C ALA A 277 30.17 15.32 -31.66
N ARG A 278 28.86 15.58 -31.87
CA ARG A 278 28.44 16.76 -32.60
C ARG A 278 28.63 18.03 -31.76
N PRO A 279 29.12 19.15 -32.36
CA PRO A 279 29.34 20.39 -31.64
C PRO A 279 28.11 20.91 -30.88
N GLU A 280 26.93 20.81 -31.48
CA GLU A 280 25.64 21.21 -30.87
C GLU A 280 25.29 20.41 -29.61
N HIS A 281 25.85 19.20 -29.45
CA HIS A 281 25.63 18.32 -28.30
C HIS A 281 26.76 18.31 -27.29
N ALA A 282 27.83 19.13 -27.47
CA ALA A 282 28.98 19.15 -26.59
C ALA A 282 28.66 19.47 -25.12
N ARG A 283 27.53 20.08 -24.87
CA ARG A 283 26.98 20.37 -23.54
C ARG A 283 26.34 19.14 -22.84
N PHE A 284 26.11 18.01 -23.55
CA PHE A 284 25.63 16.77 -23.01
C PHE A 284 26.77 15.89 -22.54
N ARG A 285 26.73 15.41 -21.31
CA ARG A 285 27.71 14.50 -20.75
C ARG A 285 27.01 13.31 -20.11
N PHE A 286 27.50 12.10 -20.38
CA PHE A 286 27.00 10.91 -19.75
C PHE A 286 27.76 10.61 -18.45
N LEU A 287 27.02 10.29 -17.42
CA LEU A 287 27.50 9.82 -16.15
C LEU A 287 27.02 8.39 -15.92
N TRP A 288 27.98 7.47 -15.98
CA TRP A 288 27.66 6.04 -15.84
C TRP A 288 27.44 5.67 -14.39
N LEU A 289 26.25 5.15 -14.06
CA LEU A 289 25.95 4.62 -12.73
C LEU A 289 26.75 3.33 -12.46
N PRO A 290 26.94 2.95 -11.17
CA PRO A 290 27.65 1.71 -10.83
C PRO A 290 27.00 0.49 -11.47
N LYS A 291 27.82 -0.40 -12.05
CA LYS A 291 27.33 -1.68 -12.61
C LYS A 291 26.68 -2.51 -11.51
N TYR A 292 25.68 -3.30 -11.85
CA TYR A 292 24.93 -4.22 -10.98
C TYR A 292 24.10 -3.57 -9.87
N SER A 293 24.31 -2.31 -9.54
CA SER A 293 23.54 -1.56 -8.53
C SER A 293 22.95 -0.24 -9.06
N ALA A 294 22.95 -0.02 -10.38
CA ALA A 294 22.43 1.20 -11.00
C ALA A 294 20.98 1.51 -10.52
N HIS A 295 20.13 0.50 -10.40
CA HIS A 295 18.76 0.61 -9.92
C HIS A 295 18.63 1.13 -8.47
N GLU A 296 19.67 0.97 -7.63
CA GLU A 296 19.69 1.52 -6.26
C GLU A 296 19.97 3.03 -6.25
N HIS A 297 20.60 3.54 -7.31
CA HIS A 297 21.03 4.93 -7.44
C HIS A 297 20.27 5.72 -8.51
N ASN A 298 19.31 5.09 -9.22
CA ASN A 298 18.51 5.73 -10.23
C ASN A 298 17.08 5.99 -9.74
N PRO A 299 16.74 7.24 -9.33
CA PRO A 299 15.42 7.57 -8.82
C PRO A 299 14.26 7.31 -9.79
N ILE A 300 14.50 7.25 -11.09
CA ILE A 300 13.47 7.01 -12.11
C ILE A 300 12.83 5.63 -11.97
N GLU A 301 13.53 4.67 -11.36
CA GLU A 301 12.97 3.35 -11.05
C GLU A 301 11.69 3.41 -10.19
N ARG A 302 11.61 4.42 -9.32
CA ARG A 302 10.38 4.69 -8.54
C ARG A 302 9.23 5.14 -9.43
N VAL A 303 9.54 5.92 -10.46
CA VAL A 303 8.54 6.38 -11.45
C VAL A 303 7.96 5.18 -12.19
N TRP A 304 8.84 4.25 -12.64
CA TRP A 304 8.41 3.00 -13.27
C TRP A 304 7.57 2.13 -12.34
N GLY A 305 7.95 2.05 -11.07
CA GLY A 305 7.17 1.35 -10.05
C GLY A 305 5.77 1.93 -9.91
N LEU A 306 5.66 3.24 -9.71
CA LEU A 306 4.39 3.96 -9.58
C LEU A 306 3.51 3.82 -10.82
N MET A 307 4.07 3.99 -12.02
CA MET A 307 3.37 3.80 -13.28
C MET A 307 2.84 2.37 -13.40
N LYS A 308 3.69 1.35 -13.21
CA LYS A 308 3.28 -0.05 -13.30
C LYS A 308 2.20 -0.40 -12.27
N ASP A 309 2.28 0.16 -11.07
CA ASP A 309 1.28 -0.05 -10.02
C ASP A 309 -0.05 0.63 -10.35
N ALA A 310 -0.01 1.78 -11.01
CA ALA A 310 -1.19 2.52 -11.41
C ALA A 310 -1.90 1.89 -12.62
N VAL A 311 -1.15 1.62 -13.71
CA VAL A 311 -1.77 1.28 -14.99
C VAL A 311 -1.72 -0.19 -15.36
N ALA A 312 -0.71 -0.96 -14.92
CA ALA A 312 -0.49 -2.35 -15.33
C ALA A 312 -0.82 -3.39 -14.24
N ALA A 313 -1.07 -2.96 -12.99
CA ALA A 313 -1.27 -3.89 -11.88
C ALA A 313 -2.62 -4.59 -11.94
N ASN A 314 -2.60 -5.92 -11.91
CA ASN A 314 -3.77 -6.80 -11.81
C ASN A 314 -4.84 -6.58 -12.88
N ARG A 315 -4.50 -5.96 -14.01
CA ARG A 315 -5.42 -5.65 -15.10
C ARG A 315 -4.82 -6.01 -16.44
N LEU A 316 -5.58 -6.72 -17.27
CA LEU A 316 -5.25 -6.93 -18.68
C LEU A 316 -5.91 -5.83 -19.52
N HIS A 317 -5.11 -5.15 -20.35
CA HIS A 317 -5.60 -4.20 -21.34
C HIS A 317 -5.99 -4.91 -22.62
N GLY A 318 -6.96 -4.35 -23.37
CA GLY A 318 -7.41 -4.92 -24.64
C GLY A 318 -6.34 -4.89 -25.72
N SER A 319 -5.38 -3.95 -25.66
CA SER A 319 -4.21 -3.87 -26.54
C SER A 319 -3.03 -3.20 -25.85
N ILE A 320 -1.84 -3.33 -26.42
CA ILE A 320 -0.64 -2.64 -25.94
C ILE A 320 -0.76 -1.13 -26.12
N ASP A 321 -1.47 -0.66 -27.15
CA ASP A 321 -1.63 0.76 -27.42
C ASP A 321 -2.57 1.42 -26.40
N LEU A 322 -3.59 0.69 -25.91
CA LEU A 322 -4.41 1.14 -24.78
C LEU A 322 -3.59 1.25 -23.49
N LEU A 323 -2.68 0.30 -23.24
CA LEU A 323 -1.77 0.39 -22.08
C LEU A 323 -0.84 1.60 -22.19
N VAL A 324 -0.31 1.88 -23.39
CA VAL A 324 0.52 3.08 -23.66
C VAL A 324 -0.27 4.34 -23.39
N ALA A 325 -1.47 4.47 -23.94
CA ALA A 325 -2.32 5.64 -23.74
C ALA A 325 -2.65 5.89 -22.26
N GLU A 326 -2.81 4.81 -21.46
CA GLU A 326 -3.00 4.96 -20.02
C GLU A 326 -1.72 5.37 -19.28
N ALA A 327 -0.55 4.88 -19.71
CA ALA A 327 0.73 5.33 -19.18
C ALA A 327 0.98 6.81 -19.48
N ASP A 328 0.71 7.27 -20.72
CA ASP A 328 0.82 8.67 -21.10
C ASP A 328 -0.11 9.56 -20.26
N ARG A 329 -1.36 9.12 -20.05
CA ARG A 329 -2.30 9.83 -19.18
C ARG A 329 -1.80 9.90 -17.74
N PHE A 330 -1.24 8.80 -17.23
CA PHE A 330 -0.65 8.77 -15.90
C PHE A 330 0.49 9.79 -15.76
N PHE A 331 1.40 9.87 -16.73
CA PHE A 331 2.48 10.83 -16.72
C PHE A 331 2.01 12.28 -16.85
N ALA A 332 0.99 12.53 -17.65
CA ALA A 332 0.41 13.86 -17.82
C ALA A 332 -0.31 14.38 -16.56
N THR A 333 -0.82 13.48 -15.72
CA THR A 333 -1.60 13.84 -14.52
C THR A 333 -0.86 13.66 -13.20
N THR A 334 0.38 13.13 -13.24
CA THR A 334 1.15 12.82 -12.03
C THR A 334 2.35 13.74 -11.91
N THR A 335 2.48 14.40 -10.76
CA THR A 335 3.67 15.17 -10.41
C THR A 335 4.63 14.29 -9.62
N PHE A 336 5.87 14.21 -10.03
CA PHE A 336 6.91 13.44 -9.35
C PHE A 336 7.72 14.35 -8.42
N LYS A 337 8.06 13.80 -7.25
CA LYS A 337 8.96 14.52 -6.33
C LYS A 337 10.35 14.59 -6.93
N ALA A 338 10.91 15.80 -6.98
CA ALA A 338 12.28 16.01 -7.39
C ALA A 338 13.25 15.22 -6.49
N PRO A 339 14.17 14.41 -7.05
CA PRO A 339 15.16 13.69 -6.26
C PRO A 339 16.07 14.61 -5.44
N HIS A 340 16.47 15.74 -6.02
CA HIS A 340 17.37 16.73 -5.42
C HIS A 340 16.79 18.14 -5.65
N PRO A 341 15.69 18.52 -4.94
CA PRO A 341 15.09 19.84 -5.13
C PRO A 341 16.07 20.95 -4.73
N LEU A 342 16.02 22.07 -5.46
CA LEU A 342 16.73 23.25 -5.02
C LEU A 342 16.22 23.66 -3.63
N PRO A 343 17.10 24.16 -2.72
CA PRO A 343 16.64 24.74 -1.48
C PRO A 343 15.63 25.86 -1.80
N ALA A 344 14.55 25.91 -1.04
CA ALA A 344 13.58 27.00 -1.20
C ALA A 344 14.32 28.33 -1.02
N ALA A 345 14.10 29.26 -1.95
CA ALA A 345 14.62 30.62 -1.76
C ALA A 345 14.18 31.13 -0.39
N PRO A 346 15.07 31.76 0.39
CA PRO A 346 14.68 32.33 1.67
C PRO A 346 13.51 33.28 1.42
N THR A 347 12.41 33.04 2.09
CA THR A 347 11.24 33.92 2.06
C THR A 347 11.73 35.26 2.62
N VAL A 348 11.91 36.25 1.74
CA VAL A 348 12.16 37.63 2.17
C VAL A 348 10.91 38.02 2.94
N ALA A 349 11.00 38.06 4.27
CA ALA A 349 9.96 38.61 5.11
C ALA A 349 9.72 40.04 4.60
N ARG A 350 8.54 40.33 4.07
CA ARG A 350 8.13 41.70 3.80
C ARG A 350 8.03 42.39 5.14
N ASP A 351 8.97 43.31 5.34
CA ASP A 351 8.96 44.28 6.46
C ASP A 351 7.84 45.32 6.21
N ASP A 352 6.59 44.90 6.17
CA ASP A 352 5.43 45.81 5.97
C ASP A 352 4.57 46.02 7.24
N ASP A 353 5.09 45.70 8.44
CA ASP A 353 4.34 45.93 9.69
C ASP A 353 5.13 46.74 10.73
N ARG A 354 5.87 47.78 10.28
CA ARG A 354 6.41 48.78 11.19
C ARG A 354 6.15 50.20 10.72
N GLN A 355 4.88 50.56 10.51
CA GLN A 355 4.43 51.96 10.55
C GLN A 355 2.92 52.04 10.82
N ALA A 356 2.50 51.76 12.02
CA ALA A 356 1.26 52.25 12.59
C ALA A 356 1.30 52.02 14.11
N ALA A 357 1.92 52.93 14.83
CA ALA A 357 1.65 53.22 16.25
C ALA A 357 1.75 54.73 16.48
#